data_d5e63f0b90269547f6f8776a86b61558
#
_entry.id   d5e63f0b90269547f6f8776a86b61558
#
_cell.length_a   1.000
_cell.length_b   1.000
_cell.length_c   1.000
_cell.angle_alpha   90.00
_cell.angle_beta   90.00
_cell.angle_gamma   90.00
#
_symmetry.space_group_name_H-M   'P 1'
#
loop_
_entity.id
_entity.type
_entity.pdbx_description
1 polymer ?
#
loop_
_entity_poly.entity_id
_entity_poly.type
_entity_poly.pdbx_seq_one_letter_code
_entity_poly.pdbx_strand_id
1 'polypeptide(L)'
;METVEVDEFGFFQPEGDYHIGGFAGSGSRIDVAFMDPAGSMTGKLFPTGRREERLDVELGGKVISVRATLIDAANPFIFIDRATLPNFIRSLSPDSAEFIDAIERIRRIGAVTYGLAASEEEASRVRGTPKIALLSPPSRESKLDIQVTAFSMGKLHPSLQLTGAVCLGAALSVPGTVAARLSTMKETTDEQPPSPPSSDTASDKNVAAVADDENERLFSIGHSSGTIDVAVKTRYDSEDDVIIEYAKVARTARRLFEGSVIVNLPSPLCTTS
;
A
#
# COMPACT_ATOMS: atom_id res chain seq x y z
N MET A 1 5.80 -8.29 13.43
CA MET A 1 5.44 -9.60 14.03
C MET A 1 4.97 -10.50 12.89
N GLU A 2 5.36 -11.76 12.90
CA GLU A 2 4.97 -12.74 11.89
C GLU A 2 4.30 -13.92 12.57
N THR A 3 3.22 -14.43 11.96
CA THR A 3 2.52 -15.63 12.39
C THR A 3 2.55 -16.62 11.23
N VAL A 4 3.02 -17.82 11.50
CA VAL A 4 3.20 -18.88 10.50
C VAL A 4 2.57 -20.19 10.99
N GLU A 5 2.13 -21.02 10.07
CA GLU A 5 1.72 -22.39 10.37
C GLU A 5 2.95 -23.27 10.52
N VAL A 6 2.94 -24.13 11.54
CA VAL A 6 4.01 -25.09 11.81
C VAL A 6 3.46 -26.50 11.89
N ASP A 7 4.29 -27.48 11.54
CA ASP A 7 3.98 -28.91 11.71
C ASP A 7 4.06 -29.34 13.20
N GLU A 8 3.82 -30.62 13.46
CA GLU A 8 3.86 -31.21 14.80
C GLU A 8 5.24 -31.14 15.47
N PHE A 9 6.31 -30.88 14.70
CA PHE A 9 7.69 -30.72 15.15
C PHE A 9 8.11 -29.24 15.30
N GLY A 10 7.22 -28.30 14.98
CA GLY A 10 7.49 -26.86 15.05
C GLY A 10 8.23 -26.29 13.81
N PHE A 11 8.33 -27.05 12.72
CA PHE A 11 8.89 -26.54 11.48
C PHE A 11 7.82 -25.84 10.65
N PHE A 12 8.21 -24.82 9.89
CA PHE A 12 7.32 -24.13 8.97
C PHE A 12 6.72 -25.09 7.96
N GLN A 13 5.38 -25.07 7.86
CA GLN A 13 4.60 -25.86 6.90
C GLN A 13 4.40 -25.04 5.62
N PRO A 14 5.07 -25.35 4.50
CA PRO A 14 4.97 -24.57 3.26
C PRO A 14 3.70 -24.81 2.46
N GLU A 15 3.09 -25.98 2.59
CA GLU A 15 1.85 -26.36 1.90
C GLU A 15 0.65 -25.76 2.63
N GLY A 16 -0.33 -25.27 1.85
CA GLY A 16 -1.58 -24.72 2.35
C GLY A 16 -2.47 -24.24 1.21
N ASP A 17 -3.66 -23.79 1.56
CA ASP A 17 -4.72 -23.42 0.61
C ASP A 17 -4.81 -21.90 0.37
N TYR A 18 -3.89 -21.11 0.95
CA TYR A 18 -3.94 -19.67 0.79
C TYR A 18 -3.41 -19.24 -0.57
N HIS A 19 -4.21 -18.43 -1.28
CA HIS A 19 -3.90 -17.88 -2.60
C HIS A 19 -3.57 -16.39 -2.51
N ILE A 20 -2.49 -15.97 -3.17
CA ILE A 20 -2.15 -14.55 -3.34
C ILE A 20 -2.66 -14.09 -4.71
N GLY A 21 -3.40 -12.97 -4.76
CA GLY A 21 -3.88 -12.39 -6.00
C GLY A 21 -2.75 -12.12 -7.00
N GLY A 22 -2.92 -12.61 -8.24
CA GLY A 22 -1.92 -12.46 -9.31
C GLY A 22 -0.77 -13.48 -9.28
N PHE A 23 -0.83 -14.50 -8.40
CA PHE A 23 0.13 -15.58 -8.33
C PHE A 23 -0.55 -16.93 -8.55
N ALA A 24 0.02 -17.77 -9.44
CA ALA A 24 -0.49 -19.12 -9.68
C ALA A 24 0.04 -20.07 -8.60
N GLY A 25 -0.90 -20.69 -7.86
CA GLY A 25 -0.59 -21.63 -6.79
C GLY A 25 -1.09 -21.18 -5.42
N SER A 26 -0.95 -22.05 -4.45
CA SER A 26 -1.31 -21.83 -3.05
C SER A 26 -0.13 -22.17 -2.14
N GLY A 27 -0.23 -21.79 -0.88
CA GLY A 27 0.73 -22.13 0.15
C GLY A 27 0.15 -21.86 1.53
N SER A 28 0.91 -22.18 2.56
CA SER A 28 0.56 -21.85 3.93
C SER A 28 0.52 -20.32 4.11
N ARG A 29 -0.48 -19.84 4.83
CA ARG A 29 -0.66 -18.43 5.11
C ARG A 29 0.38 -17.95 6.12
N ILE A 30 1.03 -16.84 5.79
CA ILE A 30 1.94 -16.11 6.67
C ILE A 30 1.38 -14.71 6.88
N ASP A 31 0.96 -14.40 8.09
CA ASP A 31 0.51 -13.05 8.43
C ASP A 31 1.71 -12.21 8.88
N VAL A 32 1.97 -11.13 8.15
CA VAL A 32 3.05 -10.18 8.44
C VAL A 32 2.43 -8.90 8.96
N ALA A 33 2.56 -8.63 10.25
CA ALA A 33 2.08 -7.42 10.89
C ALA A 33 3.22 -6.41 11.09
N PHE A 34 3.00 -5.21 10.56
CA PHE A 34 3.83 -4.03 10.79
C PHE A 34 3.28 -3.31 12.01
N MET A 35 3.97 -3.45 13.14
CA MET A 35 3.59 -2.80 14.40
C MET A 35 4.03 -1.34 14.38
N ASP A 36 3.16 -0.45 14.87
CA ASP A 36 3.41 1.00 14.95
C ASP A 36 4.05 1.56 13.66
N PRO A 37 3.44 1.34 12.47
CA PRO A 37 4.10 1.60 11.20
C PRO A 37 4.26 3.09 10.87
N ALA A 38 3.65 3.98 11.66
CA ALA A 38 3.64 5.42 11.42
C ALA A 38 5.02 6.05 11.55
N GLY A 39 5.37 6.96 10.63
CA GLY A 39 6.58 7.76 10.73
C GLY A 39 7.88 7.01 10.52
N SER A 40 7.88 5.97 9.69
CA SER A 40 9.03 5.07 9.47
C SER A 40 10.33 5.78 9.05
N MET A 41 10.22 6.89 8.33
CA MET A 41 11.37 7.71 7.90
C MET A 41 11.30 9.16 8.37
N THR A 42 10.10 9.70 8.55
CA THR A 42 9.88 11.13 8.85
C THR A 42 9.51 11.38 10.31
N GLY A 43 9.26 10.33 11.09
CA GLY A 43 8.82 10.40 12.48
C GLY A 43 7.35 10.76 12.66
N LYS A 44 6.58 10.97 11.59
CA LYS A 44 5.16 11.33 11.64
C LYS A 44 4.36 10.59 10.56
N LEU A 45 3.13 10.19 10.89
CA LEU A 45 2.21 9.58 9.92
C LEU A 45 1.94 10.55 8.75
N PHE A 46 1.67 11.82 9.05
CA PHE A 46 1.52 12.90 8.07
C PHE A 46 2.61 13.95 8.29
N PRO A 47 3.73 13.90 7.53
CA PRO A 47 4.87 14.79 7.75
C PRO A 47 4.54 16.29 7.59
N THR A 48 3.59 16.62 6.72
CA THR A 48 3.11 18.00 6.50
C THR A 48 2.06 18.44 7.53
N GLY A 49 1.55 17.53 8.36
CA GLY A 49 0.42 17.74 9.26
C GLY A 49 -0.95 17.76 8.55
N ARG A 50 -0.99 17.51 7.23
CA ARG A 50 -2.23 17.51 6.45
C ARG A 50 -2.53 16.11 5.91
N ARG A 51 -3.81 15.78 5.86
CA ARG A 51 -4.32 14.49 5.33
C ARG A 51 -4.50 14.52 3.81
N GLU A 52 -4.74 15.70 3.24
CA GLU A 52 -4.79 15.94 1.79
C GLU A 52 -4.00 17.22 1.45
N GLU A 53 -3.20 17.13 0.39
CA GLU A 53 -2.41 18.22 -0.19
C GLU A 53 -2.84 18.50 -1.62
N ARG A 54 -2.51 19.70 -2.09
CA ARG A 54 -2.53 20.07 -3.50
C ARG A 54 -1.10 20.29 -3.96
N LEU A 55 -0.67 19.47 -4.92
CA LEU A 55 0.64 19.59 -5.54
C LEU A 55 0.48 20.30 -6.89
N ASP A 56 1.08 21.47 -7.02
CA ASP A 56 1.09 22.23 -8.28
C ASP A 56 2.29 21.82 -9.12
N VAL A 57 2.02 21.26 -10.28
CA VAL A 57 3.01 20.63 -11.17
C VAL A 57 2.88 21.20 -12.58
N GLU A 58 3.99 21.57 -13.20
CA GLU A 58 4.00 21.96 -14.60
C GLU A 58 4.03 20.72 -15.50
N LEU A 59 2.94 20.49 -16.24
CA LEU A 59 2.82 19.42 -17.22
C LEU A 59 2.28 19.98 -18.55
N GLY A 60 2.99 19.69 -19.64
CA GLY A 60 2.62 20.17 -20.98
C GLY A 60 2.54 21.69 -21.09
N GLY A 61 3.40 22.43 -20.40
CA GLY A 61 3.44 23.89 -20.38
C GLY A 61 2.29 24.55 -19.59
N LYS A 62 1.59 23.78 -18.76
CA LYS A 62 0.51 24.27 -17.89
C LYS A 62 0.76 23.82 -16.45
N VAL A 63 0.52 24.73 -15.51
CA VAL A 63 0.47 24.37 -14.09
C VAL A 63 -0.87 23.70 -13.81
N ILE A 64 -0.82 22.49 -13.27
CA ILE A 64 -1.97 21.71 -12.83
C ILE A 64 -1.85 21.43 -11.34
N SER A 65 -2.99 21.36 -10.66
CA SER A 65 -3.06 21.04 -9.25
C SER A 65 -3.61 19.63 -9.07
N VAL A 66 -2.80 18.71 -8.54
CA VAL A 66 -3.21 17.34 -8.25
C VAL A 66 -3.47 17.16 -6.75
N ARG A 67 -4.51 16.40 -6.41
CA ARG A 67 -4.78 16.05 -5.02
C ARG A 67 -3.95 14.85 -4.61
N ALA A 68 -3.30 14.97 -3.45
CA ALA A 68 -2.41 13.96 -2.93
C ALA A 68 -2.59 13.78 -1.42
N THR A 69 -2.32 12.57 -0.93
CA THR A 69 -2.01 12.30 0.47
C THR A 69 -0.54 11.93 0.57
N LEU A 70 0.21 12.67 1.39
CA LEU A 70 1.60 12.39 1.73
C LEU A 70 1.61 11.69 3.09
N ILE A 71 1.89 10.39 3.11
CA ILE A 71 1.77 9.56 4.32
C ILE A 71 2.96 8.63 4.48
N ASP A 72 3.48 8.54 5.71
CA ASP A 72 4.60 7.67 6.08
C ASP A 72 4.13 6.58 7.05
N ALA A 73 3.85 5.39 6.50
CA ALA A 73 3.55 4.19 7.26
C ALA A 73 4.28 3.00 6.66
N ALA A 74 5.26 2.46 7.35
CA ALA A 74 6.22 1.44 6.90
C ALA A 74 7.09 1.88 5.71
N ASN A 75 6.68 2.88 4.94
CA ASN A 75 7.44 3.54 3.88
C ASN A 75 6.70 4.82 3.43
N PRO A 76 7.41 5.92 3.14
CA PRO A 76 6.79 7.12 2.59
C PRO A 76 6.16 6.90 1.22
N PHE A 77 4.87 7.26 1.10
CA PHE A 77 4.11 7.21 -0.15
C PHE A 77 3.43 8.54 -0.45
N ILE A 78 3.26 8.80 -1.74
CA ILE A 78 2.41 9.85 -2.29
C ILE A 78 1.25 9.16 -2.99
N PHE A 79 0.05 9.25 -2.43
CA PHE A 79 -1.18 8.73 -3.03
C PHE A 79 -1.92 9.84 -3.75
N ILE A 80 -2.04 9.73 -5.08
CA ILE A 80 -2.64 10.73 -5.95
C ILE A 80 -4.06 10.31 -6.35
N ASP A 81 -5.00 11.22 -6.27
CA ASP A 81 -6.30 11.06 -6.93
C ASP A 81 -6.13 11.13 -8.45
N ARG A 82 -6.23 9.99 -9.13
CA ARG A 82 -6.06 9.88 -10.58
C ARG A 82 -7.00 10.81 -11.34
N ALA A 83 -8.18 11.09 -10.83
CA ALA A 83 -9.16 11.96 -11.50
C ALA A 83 -8.68 13.42 -11.61
N THR A 84 -7.72 13.83 -10.77
CA THR A 84 -7.16 15.19 -10.81
C THR A 84 -6.04 15.37 -11.83
N LEU A 85 -5.52 14.28 -12.42
CA LEU A 85 -4.61 14.38 -13.56
C LEU A 85 -5.35 14.91 -14.80
N PRO A 86 -4.69 15.73 -15.64
CA PRO A 86 -5.32 16.23 -16.87
C PRO A 86 -5.61 15.11 -17.87
N ASN A 87 -6.64 15.29 -18.70
CA ASN A 87 -7.08 14.27 -19.64
C ASN A 87 -5.97 13.80 -20.59
N PHE A 88 -5.09 14.73 -21.05
CA PHE A 88 -3.99 14.39 -21.95
C PHE A 88 -2.94 13.46 -21.29
N ILE A 89 -2.83 13.44 -19.95
CA ILE A 89 -2.02 12.45 -19.22
C ILE A 89 -2.83 11.18 -18.96
N ARG A 90 -4.09 11.30 -18.48
CA ARG A 90 -4.91 10.13 -18.14
C ARG A 90 -5.19 9.19 -19.29
N SER A 91 -5.19 9.71 -20.53
CA SER A 91 -5.40 8.93 -21.76
C SER A 91 -4.16 8.16 -22.23
N LEU A 92 -2.98 8.46 -21.69
CA LEU A 92 -1.77 7.72 -22.00
C LEU A 92 -1.76 6.35 -21.30
N SER A 93 -1.01 5.41 -21.88
CA SER A 93 -0.72 4.15 -21.21
C SER A 93 0.15 4.40 -19.98
N PRO A 94 -0.15 3.78 -18.80
CA PRO A 94 0.62 3.98 -17.58
C PRO A 94 2.10 3.56 -17.65
N ASP A 95 2.48 2.76 -18.65
CA ASP A 95 3.85 2.32 -18.94
C ASP A 95 4.54 3.16 -20.01
N SER A 96 3.84 4.12 -20.64
CA SER A 96 4.46 5.02 -21.61
C SER A 96 5.47 5.97 -20.96
N ALA A 97 6.50 6.35 -21.71
CA ALA A 97 7.55 7.24 -21.21
C ALA A 97 7.00 8.60 -20.76
N GLU A 98 6.05 9.15 -21.52
CA GLU A 98 5.40 10.42 -21.21
C GLU A 98 4.59 10.38 -19.92
N PHE A 99 3.87 9.26 -19.69
CA PHE A 99 3.12 9.06 -18.45
C PHE A 99 4.07 8.95 -17.25
N ILE A 100 5.11 8.13 -17.38
CA ILE A 100 6.11 7.92 -16.33
C ILE A 100 6.85 9.21 -15.99
N ASP A 101 7.20 10.04 -17.00
CA ASP A 101 7.83 11.35 -16.77
C ASP A 101 6.90 12.29 -15.99
N ALA A 102 5.62 12.33 -16.34
CA ALA A 102 4.64 13.13 -15.62
C ALA A 102 4.51 12.69 -14.13
N ILE A 103 4.44 11.38 -13.89
CA ILE A 103 4.38 10.83 -12.53
C ILE A 103 5.66 11.12 -11.74
N GLU A 104 6.82 11.01 -12.38
CA GLU A 104 8.11 11.33 -11.76
C GLU A 104 8.23 12.81 -11.37
N ARG A 105 7.72 13.74 -12.19
CA ARG A 105 7.64 15.17 -11.85
C ARG A 105 6.78 15.40 -10.61
N ILE A 106 5.58 14.79 -10.55
CA ILE A 106 4.71 14.87 -9.38
C ILE A 106 5.43 14.29 -8.15
N ARG A 107 6.12 13.15 -8.29
CA ARG A 107 6.88 12.54 -7.20
C ARG A 107 7.96 13.47 -6.64
N ARG A 108 8.70 14.18 -7.49
CA ARG A 108 9.77 15.12 -7.06
C ARG A 108 9.19 16.27 -6.26
N ILE A 109 8.13 16.91 -6.75
CA ILE A 109 7.44 17.99 -6.02
C ILE A 109 6.90 17.45 -4.70
N GLY A 110 6.28 16.28 -4.71
CA GLY A 110 5.83 15.61 -3.50
C GLY A 110 6.98 15.33 -2.52
N ALA A 111 8.16 14.91 -2.98
CA ALA A 111 9.32 14.67 -2.14
C ALA A 111 9.80 15.95 -1.43
N VAL A 112 9.78 17.09 -2.12
CA VAL A 112 10.11 18.40 -1.54
C VAL A 112 9.04 18.81 -0.52
N THR A 113 7.76 18.69 -0.87
CA THR A 113 6.64 18.98 0.02
C THR A 113 6.66 18.11 1.27
N TYR A 114 7.09 16.86 1.11
CA TYR A 114 7.26 15.89 2.18
C TYR A 114 8.39 16.27 3.16
N GLY A 115 9.36 17.08 2.72
CA GLY A 115 10.60 17.37 3.43
C GLY A 115 11.67 16.29 3.29
N LEU A 116 11.53 15.36 2.33
CA LEU A 116 12.51 14.30 2.03
C LEU A 116 13.61 14.73 1.05
N ALA A 117 13.45 15.89 0.41
CA ALA A 117 14.45 16.50 -0.45
C ALA A 117 14.36 18.04 -0.34
N ALA A 118 15.49 18.73 -0.42
CA ALA A 118 15.53 20.18 -0.39
C ALA A 118 15.12 20.80 -1.74
N SER A 119 15.22 20.04 -2.85
CA SER A 119 14.86 20.48 -4.20
C SER A 119 14.41 19.32 -5.08
N GLU A 120 13.74 19.62 -6.18
CA GLU A 120 13.37 18.62 -7.19
C GLU A 120 14.60 17.95 -7.84
N GLU A 121 15.72 18.67 -7.94
CA GLU A 121 16.98 18.13 -8.43
C GLU A 121 17.52 17.05 -7.47
N GLU A 122 17.52 17.32 -6.19
CA GLU A 122 17.91 16.34 -5.17
C GLU A 122 16.95 15.15 -5.19
N ALA A 123 15.64 15.38 -5.23
CA ALA A 123 14.63 14.34 -5.34
C ALA A 123 14.81 13.45 -6.59
N SER A 124 15.35 13.99 -7.69
CA SER A 124 15.62 13.23 -8.91
C SER A 124 16.70 12.15 -8.73
N ARG A 125 17.61 12.35 -7.80
CA ARG A 125 18.73 11.43 -7.50
C ARG A 125 18.28 10.27 -6.61
N VAL A 126 17.18 10.44 -5.84
CA VAL A 126 16.63 9.44 -4.92
C VAL A 126 15.27 8.96 -5.44
N ARG A 127 15.27 7.98 -6.34
CA ARG A 127 14.04 7.48 -6.97
C ARG A 127 13.24 6.47 -6.14
N GLY A 128 13.86 5.92 -5.10
CA GLY A 128 13.24 4.89 -4.26
C GLY A 128 12.25 5.42 -3.23
N THR A 129 12.39 6.70 -2.85
CA THR A 129 11.62 7.33 -1.77
C THR A 129 11.42 8.82 -2.06
N PRO A 130 10.20 9.39 -1.83
CA PRO A 130 8.98 8.62 -1.56
C PRO A 130 8.55 7.83 -2.79
N LYS A 131 7.77 6.76 -2.58
CA LYS A 131 7.07 6.06 -3.66
C LYS A 131 5.81 6.82 -4.03
N ILE A 132 5.26 6.52 -5.21
CA ILE A 132 4.05 7.19 -5.69
C ILE A 132 3.08 6.17 -6.26
N ALA A 133 1.78 6.38 -6.02
CA ALA A 133 0.72 5.57 -6.60
C ALA A 133 -0.50 6.43 -6.92
N LEU A 134 -1.20 6.04 -7.98
CA LEU A 134 -2.48 6.63 -8.38
C LEU A 134 -3.61 5.81 -7.79
N LEU A 135 -4.58 6.49 -7.20
CA LEU A 135 -5.78 5.91 -6.65
C LEU A 135 -7.00 6.24 -7.52
N SER A 136 -7.87 5.27 -7.65
CA SER A 136 -9.19 5.42 -8.28
C SER A 136 -10.24 4.73 -7.42
N PRO A 137 -11.49 5.20 -7.42
CA PRO A 137 -12.58 4.47 -6.77
C PRO A 137 -12.73 3.10 -7.43
N PRO A 138 -13.19 2.08 -6.70
CA PRO A 138 -13.49 0.77 -7.27
C PRO A 138 -14.67 0.86 -8.23
N SER A 139 -14.81 -0.11 -9.15
CA SER A 139 -16.03 -0.22 -9.95
C SER A 139 -17.22 -0.59 -9.05
N ARG A 140 -18.44 -0.20 -9.45
CA ARG A 140 -19.66 -0.41 -8.67
C ARG A 140 -19.93 -1.88 -8.33
N GLU A 141 -19.56 -2.79 -9.22
CA GLU A 141 -19.76 -4.24 -9.07
C GLU A 141 -18.63 -4.92 -8.28
N SER A 142 -17.56 -4.19 -8.01
CA SER A 142 -16.37 -4.73 -7.32
C SER A 142 -16.58 -4.77 -5.81
N LYS A 143 -16.05 -5.83 -5.19
CA LYS A 143 -15.91 -5.95 -3.72
C LYS A 143 -14.69 -5.21 -3.17
N LEU A 144 -13.95 -4.50 -4.02
CA LEU A 144 -12.76 -3.75 -3.62
C LEU A 144 -13.15 -2.45 -2.89
N ASP A 145 -12.29 -2.02 -2.00
CA ASP A 145 -12.39 -0.71 -1.35
C ASP A 145 -11.74 0.38 -2.19
N ILE A 146 -10.67 0.04 -2.93
CA ILE A 146 -9.94 0.99 -3.77
C ILE A 146 -9.16 0.29 -4.88
N GLN A 147 -8.90 1.03 -5.97
CA GLN A 147 -8.01 0.59 -7.05
C GLN A 147 -6.72 1.40 -7.04
N VAL A 148 -5.56 0.72 -7.17
CA VAL A 148 -4.25 1.36 -7.14
C VAL A 148 -3.42 1.02 -8.37
N THR A 149 -2.71 2.03 -8.89
CA THR A 149 -1.65 1.87 -9.91
C THR A 149 -0.35 2.40 -9.29
N ALA A 150 0.55 1.51 -8.91
CA ALA A 150 1.77 1.83 -8.18
C ALA A 150 2.97 2.02 -9.12
N PHE A 151 3.90 2.90 -8.73
CA PHE A 151 5.16 3.13 -9.43
C PHE A 151 6.33 3.00 -8.46
N SER A 152 7.44 2.48 -8.95
CA SER A 152 8.67 2.33 -8.17
C SER A 152 9.88 2.49 -9.08
N MET A 153 10.88 3.24 -8.63
CA MET A 153 12.13 3.46 -9.37
C MET A 153 11.91 3.99 -10.79
N GLY A 154 10.88 4.82 -10.98
CA GLY A 154 10.54 5.39 -12.29
C GLY A 154 9.93 4.39 -13.27
N LYS A 155 9.26 3.35 -12.80
CA LYS A 155 8.57 2.33 -13.61
C LYS A 155 7.22 1.98 -13.02
N LEU A 156 6.29 1.58 -13.87
CA LEU A 156 5.05 0.95 -13.44
C LEU A 156 5.37 -0.34 -12.68
N HIS A 157 4.78 -0.49 -11.49
CA HIS A 157 4.93 -1.70 -10.68
C HIS A 157 3.83 -2.70 -11.06
N PRO A 158 4.16 -3.99 -11.30
CA PRO A 158 3.18 -4.98 -11.74
C PRO A 158 2.12 -5.32 -10.68
N SER A 159 2.38 -5.00 -9.42
CA SER A 159 1.46 -5.22 -8.30
C SER A 159 1.57 -4.05 -7.31
N LEU A 160 1.09 -4.22 -6.08
CA LEU A 160 1.36 -3.29 -4.99
C LEU A 160 2.45 -3.87 -4.07
N GLN A 161 3.47 -3.07 -3.73
CA GLN A 161 4.50 -3.47 -2.78
C GLN A 161 3.89 -3.72 -1.40
N LEU A 162 4.46 -4.66 -0.63
CA LEU A 162 3.98 -5.00 0.72
C LEU A 162 3.86 -3.77 1.62
N THR A 163 4.94 -2.96 1.72
CA THR A 163 4.90 -1.70 2.48
C THR A 163 3.94 -0.67 1.89
N GLY A 164 3.68 -0.72 0.58
CA GLY A 164 2.68 0.11 -0.08
C GLY A 164 1.26 -0.28 0.30
N ALA A 165 0.99 -1.58 0.45
CA ALA A 165 -0.29 -2.06 0.93
C ALA A 165 -0.54 -1.63 2.39
N VAL A 166 0.47 -1.77 3.25
CA VAL A 166 0.43 -1.28 4.65
C VAL A 166 0.14 0.22 4.70
N CYS A 167 0.88 1.01 3.91
CA CYS A 167 0.72 2.46 3.86
C CYS A 167 -0.66 2.88 3.32
N LEU A 168 -1.17 2.18 2.29
CA LEU A 168 -2.49 2.44 1.73
C LEU A 168 -3.61 2.03 2.70
N GLY A 169 -3.46 0.91 3.40
CA GLY A 169 -4.37 0.50 4.48
C GLY A 169 -4.45 1.56 5.58
N ALA A 170 -3.31 2.10 6.01
CA ALA A 170 -3.26 3.20 6.95
C ALA A 170 -3.99 4.45 6.40
N ALA A 171 -3.76 4.80 5.13
CA ALA A 171 -4.46 5.93 4.49
C ALA A 171 -5.98 5.72 4.40
N LEU A 172 -6.45 4.49 4.11
CA LEU A 172 -7.86 4.14 4.09
C LEU A 172 -8.53 4.26 5.47
N SER A 173 -7.76 4.01 6.54
CA SER A 173 -8.27 4.06 7.92
C SER A 173 -8.40 5.49 8.46
N VAL A 174 -7.79 6.50 7.82
CA VAL A 174 -7.77 7.87 8.32
C VAL A 174 -8.71 8.76 7.50
N PRO A 175 -9.81 9.28 8.09
CA PRO A 175 -10.71 10.21 7.40
C PRO A 175 -9.98 11.46 6.89
N GLY A 176 -10.40 11.96 5.72
CA GLY A 176 -9.82 13.15 5.11
C GLY A 176 -8.62 12.89 4.18
N THR A 177 -8.13 11.66 4.09
CA THR A 177 -7.14 11.25 3.07
C THR A 177 -7.79 11.07 1.71
N VAL A 178 -7.00 11.13 0.64
CA VAL A 178 -7.45 10.80 -0.73
C VAL A 178 -8.00 9.36 -0.77
N ALA A 179 -7.34 8.42 -0.11
CA ALA A 179 -7.75 7.02 -0.09
C ALA A 179 -9.13 6.83 0.57
N ALA A 180 -9.32 7.35 1.80
CA ALA A 180 -10.59 7.25 2.52
C ALA A 180 -11.74 7.92 1.76
N ARG A 181 -11.49 9.08 1.13
CA ARG A 181 -12.50 9.77 0.31
C ARG A 181 -12.90 8.97 -0.93
N LEU A 182 -11.95 8.36 -1.64
CA LEU A 182 -12.24 7.59 -2.85
C LEU A 182 -12.93 6.27 -2.54
N SER A 183 -12.64 5.63 -1.41
CA SER A 183 -13.30 4.38 -0.99
C SER A 183 -14.79 4.60 -0.68
N THR A 184 -15.16 5.76 -0.11
CA THR A 184 -16.54 6.10 0.23
C THR A 184 -17.38 6.53 -0.99
N MET A 185 -16.77 6.87 -2.12
CA MET A 185 -17.51 7.21 -3.36
C MET A 185 -18.34 6.04 -3.90
N LYS A 186 -18.15 4.83 -3.41
CA LYS A 186 -19.00 3.66 -3.70
C LYS A 186 -20.36 3.74 -3.02
N GLU A 187 -20.48 4.40 -1.87
CA GLU A 187 -21.67 4.38 -1.01
C GLU A 187 -22.75 5.41 -1.39
N THR A 188 -22.42 6.46 -2.17
CA THR A 188 -23.30 7.61 -2.38
C THR A 188 -24.32 7.49 -3.54
N THR A 189 -24.47 6.30 -4.17
CA THR A 189 -25.35 6.16 -5.34
C THR A 189 -26.45 5.10 -5.24
N ASP A 190 -26.64 4.43 -4.11
CA ASP A 190 -27.75 3.47 -3.92
C ASP A 190 -28.51 3.73 -2.61
N GLU A 191 -29.43 4.73 -2.66
CA GLU A 191 -30.66 4.65 -1.87
C GLU A 191 -31.71 3.85 -2.71
N GLN A 192 -31.58 2.52 -2.68
CA GLN A 192 -32.68 1.63 -3.03
C GLN A 192 -32.91 0.70 -1.84
N PRO A 193 -34.17 0.63 -1.34
CA PRO A 193 -34.46 -0.18 -0.16
C PRO A 193 -34.23 -1.66 -0.46
N PRO A 194 -33.74 -2.44 0.55
CA PRO A 194 -33.37 -3.83 0.36
C PRO A 194 -34.58 -4.70 -0.02
N SER A 195 -34.46 -5.40 -1.15
CA SER A 195 -35.35 -6.51 -1.48
C SER A 195 -35.00 -7.71 -0.61
N PRO A 196 -35.94 -8.55 -0.22
CA PRO A 196 -35.72 -9.67 0.70
C PRO A 196 -34.80 -10.73 0.07
N PRO A 197 -34.03 -11.47 0.89
CA PRO A 197 -33.03 -12.41 0.43
C PRO A 197 -33.64 -13.61 -0.28
N SER A 198 -33.26 -13.84 -1.53
CA SER A 198 -33.44 -15.14 -2.17
C SER A 198 -32.27 -16.04 -1.79
N SER A 199 -32.62 -17.17 -1.21
CA SER A 199 -31.73 -18.29 -0.89
C SER A 199 -31.10 -18.89 -2.15
N ASP A 200 -29.90 -19.39 -1.98
CA ASP A 200 -29.10 -20.28 -2.80
C ASP A 200 -27.90 -19.62 -3.49
N THR A 201 -26.73 -19.81 -2.95
CA THR A 201 -25.76 -20.85 -3.31
C THR A 201 -24.49 -20.74 -2.46
N ALA A 202 -24.07 -21.88 -1.97
CA ALA A 202 -22.83 -22.08 -1.23
C ALA A 202 -21.61 -21.87 -2.13
N SER A 203 -20.60 -21.34 -1.52
CA SER A 203 -19.16 -21.51 -1.67
C SER A 203 -18.40 -20.20 -1.74
N ASP A 204 -17.87 -19.79 -0.61
CA ASP A 204 -16.44 -19.55 -0.41
C ASP A 204 -16.21 -19.30 1.09
N LYS A 205 -16.10 -20.42 1.80
CA LYS A 205 -15.59 -20.41 3.17
C LYS A 205 -14.06 -20.49 3.07
N ASN A 206 -13.39 -19.37 3.04
CA ASN A 206 -11.97 -19.26 3.41
C ASN A 206 -11.63 -17.85 3.91
N VAL A 207 -12.49 -17.30 4.76
CA VAL A 207 -12.08 -16.24 5.70
C VAL A 207 -12.02 -16.92 7.06
N ALA A 208 -10.85 -17.47 7.40
CA ALA A 208 -10.60 -17.93 8.75
C ALA A 208 -10.79 -16.74 9.69
N ALA A 209 -11.69 -16.94 10.67
CA ALA A 209 -12.06 -15.98 11.68
C ALA A 209 -10.83 -15.32 12.31
N VAL A 210 -10.63 -14.05 12.00
CA VAL A 210 -9.86 -13.15 12.83
C VAL A 210 -10.82 -12.71 13.93
N ALA A 211 -10.37 -12.83 15.17
CA ALA A 211 -11.12 -12.42 16.34
C ALA A 211 -11.73 -11.02 16.15
N ASP A 212 -12.99 -10.87 16.55
CA ASP A 212 -13.72 -9.60 16.64
C ASP A 212 -12.97 -8.62 17.56
N ASP A 213 -12.01 -7.91 16.99
CA ASP A 213 -11.39 -6.77 17.63
C ASP A 213 -12.10 -5.53 17.05
N GLU A 214 -12.91 -4.89 17.87
CA GLU A 214 -13.86 -3.83 17.45
C GLU A 214 -13.24 -2.69 16.63
N ASN A 215 -11.90 -2.60 16.58
CA ASN A 215 -11.15 -1.55 15.90
C ASN A 215 -10.27 -2.08 14.73
N GLU A 216 -10.37 -3.34 14.34
CA GLU A 216 -9.68 -3.88 13.17
C GLU A 216 -10.60 -3.82 11.94
N ARG A 217 -10.12 -3.22 10.84
CA ARG A 217 -10.81 -3.16 9.55
C ARG A 217 -10.00 -3.86 8.48
N LEU A 218 -10.66 -4.69 7.68
CA LEU A 218 -10.10 -5.33 6.51
C LEU A 218 -10.41 -4.51 5.27
N PHE A 219 -9.38 -4.20 4.48
CA PHE A 219 -9.49 -3.50 3.20
C PHE A 219 -9.02 -4.39 2.07
N SER A 220 -9.82 -4.50 1.01
CA SER A 220 -9.47 -5.16 -0.24
C SER A 220 -9.01 -4.15 -1.28
N ILE A 221 -7.73 -4.21 -1.64
CA ILE A 221 -7.06 -3.28 -2.56
C ILE A 221 -6.84 -3.97 -3.91
N GLY A 222 -7.42 -3.42 -4.98
CA GLY A 222 -7.18 -3.90 -6.34
C GLY A 222 -5.91 -3.29 -6.93
N HIS A 223 -5.09 -4.10 -7.60
CA HIS A 223 -3.91 -3.66 -8.36
C HIS A 223 -3.85 -4.37 -9.72
N SER A 224 -2.89 -4.01 -10.58
CA SER A 224 -2.83 -4.51 -11.97
C SER A 224 -2.76 -6.02 -12.13
N SER A 225 -2.24 -6.76 -11.12
CA SER A 225 -2.10 -8.22 -11.18
C SER A 225 -3.14 -8.97 -10.35
N GLY A 226 -4.02 -8.29 -9.60
CA GLY A 226 -5.00 -8.94 -8.74
C GLY A 226 -5.38 -8.10 -7.53
N THR A 227 -5.53 -8.74 -6.38
CA THR A 227 -5.97 -8.11 -5.13
C THR A 227 -5.01 -8.38 -4.00
N ILE A 228 -4.99 -7.47 -3.02
CA ILE A 228 -4.28 -7.65 -1.77
C ILE A 228 -5.16 -7.14 -0.62
N ASP A 229 -5.31 -7.95 0.41
CA ASP A 229 -6.05 -7.61 1.59
C ASP A 229 -5.12 -7.11 2.69
N VAL A 230 -5.55 -6.05 3.38
CA VAL A 230 -4.81 -5.43 4.48
C VAL A 230 -5.75 -5.26 5.66
N ALA A 231 -5.45 -5.90 6.79
CA ALA A 231 -6.13 -5.67 8.05
C ALA A 231 -5.41 -4.56 8.81
N VAL A 232 -6.12 -3.54 9.22
CA VAL A 232 -5.57 -2.38 9.94
C VAL A 232 -6.30 -2.22 11.25
N LYS A 233 -5.53 -2.23 12.34
CA LYS A 233 -6.02 -1.89 13.66
C LYS A 233 -5.68 -0.46 13.99
N THR A 234 -6.69 0.29 14.42
CA THR A 234 -6.56 1.69 14.79
C THR A 234 -7.04 1.93 16.22
N ARG A 235 -6.53 2.97 16.84
CA ARG A 235 -7.09 3.57 18.05
C ARG A 235 -7.09 5.08 17.91
N TYR A 236 -7.87 5.74 18.74
CA TYR A 236 -7.86 7.19 18.85
C TYR A 236 -7.04 7.60 20.07
N ASP A 237 -6.29 8.67 19.96
CA ASP A 237 -5.66 9.29 21.13
C ASP A 237 -6.59 10.28 21.82
N SER A 238 -6.07 10.99 22.84
CA SER A 238 -6.84 11.98 23.63
C SER A 238 -7.21 13.23 22.83
N GLU A 239 -6.66 13.43 21.64
CA GLU A 239 -6.92 14.56 20.74
C GLU A 239 -7.77 14.12 19.53
N ASP A 240 -8.36 12.91 19.57
CA ASP A 240 -9.12 12.29 18.50
C ASP A 240 -8.29 12.04 17.19
N ASP A 241 -6.97 12.04 17.30
CA ASP A 241 -6.12 11.63 16.17
C ASP A 241 -6.04 10.10 16.04
N VAL A 242 -6.10 9.63 14.80
CA VAL A 242 -6.04 8.20 14.50
C VAL A 242 -4.60 7.70 14.62
N ILE A 243 -4.39 6.74 15.49
CA ILE A 243 -3.14 6.01 15.64
C ILE A 243 -3.28 4.64 14.99
N ILE A 244 -2.33 4.26 14.14
CA ILE A 244 -2.27 2.94 13.52
C ILE A 244 -1.46 2.03 14.46
N GLU A 245 -2.12 1.11 15.13
CA GLU A 245 -1.45 0.15 16.02
C GLU A 245 -0.68 -0.90 15.22
N TYR A 246 -1.31 -1.45 14.18
CA TYR A 246 -0.66 -2.29 13.20
C TYR A 246 -1.40 -2.30 11.87
N ALA A 247 -0.68 -2.70 10.83
CA ALA A 247 -1.26 -3.12 9.57
C ALA A 247 -0.70 -4.50 9.18
N LYS A 248 -1.59 -5.44 8.89
CA LYS A 248 -1.28 -6.85 8.66
C LYS A 248 -1.63 -7.26 7.23
N VAL A 249 -0.70 -7.95 6.58
CA VAL A 249 -0.87 -8.45 5.20
C VAL A 249 -0.49 -9.91 5.16
N ALA A 250 -1.35 -10.74 4.55
CA ALA A 250 -1.05 -12.15 4.36
C ALA A 250 -0.15 -12.41 3.15
N ARG A 251 0.76 -13.37 3.29
CA ARG A 251 1.70 -13.83 2.27
C ARG A 251 1.83 -15.35 2.31
N THR A 252 2.54 -15.89 1.34
CA THR A 252 3.01 -17.28 1.34
C THR A 252 4.51 -17.32 1.13
N ALA A 253 5.17 -18.38 1.56
CA ALA A 253 6.58 -18.64 1.28
C ALA A 253 6.78 -20.11 0.95
N ARG A 254 7.78 -20.40 0.12
CA ARG A 254 8.24 -21.77 -0.11
C ARG A 254 9.76 -21.78 -0.20
N ARG A 255 10.35 -22.89 0.23
CA ARG A 255 11.78 -23.11 0.08
C ARG A 255 12.11 -23.32 -1.39
N LEU A 256 13.05 -22.53 -1.93
CA LEU A 256 13.52 -22.66 -3.32
C LEU A 256 14.79 -23.51 -3.42
N PHE A 257 15.68 -23.41 -2.42
CA PHE A 257 16.88 -24.25 -2.33
C PHE A 257 17.34 -24.36 -0.88
N GLU A 258 18.19 -25.34 -0.62
CA GLU A 258 18.91 -25.49 0.64
C GLU A 258 20.37 -25.79 0.31
N GLY A 259 21.32 -25.18 1.00
CA GLY A 259 22.73 -25.35 0.76
C GLY A 259 23.61 -24.56 1.72
N SER A 260 24.92 -24.73 1.60
CA SER A 260 25.92 -24.01 2.39
C SER A 260 26.62 -22.96 1.54
N VAL A 261 26.89 -21.80 2.13
CA VAL A 261 27.72 -20.74 1.54
C VAL A 261 29.09 -20.77 2.20
N ILE A 262 30.13 -20.88 1.37
CA ILE A 262 31.53 -20.80 1.87
C ILE A 262 31.91 -19.33 1.93
N VAL A 263 32.20 -18.85 3.12
CA VAL A 263 32.62 -17.46 3.36
C VAL A 263 34.05 -17.47 3.84
N ASN A 264 34.95 -16.73 3.14
CA ASN A 264 36.27 -16.44 3.65
C ASN A 264 36.17 -15.35 4.72
N LEU A 265 36.32 -15.73 5.99
CA LEU A 265 36.43 -14.75 7.06
C LEU A 265 37.81 -14.13 7.03
N PRO A 266 37.97 -12.81 7.14
CA PRO A 266 39.30 -12.22 7.37
C PRO A 266 39.88 -12.79 8.67
N SER A 267 41.16 -13.17 8.66
CA SER A 267 41.84 -13.61 9.86
C SER A 267 41.70 -12.56 10.96
N PRO A 268 41.37 -12.94 12.21
CA PRO A 268 41.35 -11.98 13.31
C PRO A 268 42.71 -11.28 13.36
N LEU A 269 42.66 -9.94 13.29
CA LEU A 269 43.88 -9.15 13.50
C LEU A 269 44.47 -9.57 14.84
N CYS A 270 45.68 -10.21 14.83
CA CYS A 270 46.47 -10.41 16.02
C CYS A 270 46.71 -9.04 16.66
N THR A 271 46.01 -8.74 17.72
CA THR A 271 46.38 -7.65 18.61
C THR A 271 47.64 -8.09 19.30
N THR A 272 48.81 -7.69 18.80
CA THR A 272 50.05 -7.75 19.55
C THR A 272 49.95 -6.77 20.71
N SER A 273 49.94 -7.33 21.89
CA SER A 273 50.07 -6.67 23.18
C SER A 273 51.39 -5.89 23.28
#